data_7c7bd3b5b50c529166efacc26902e6a5
#
_entry.id   7c7bd3b5b50c529166efacc26902e6a5
#
_cell.length_a   1.000
_cell.length_b   1.000
_cell.length_c   1.000
_cell.angle_alpha   90.00
_cell.angle_beta   90.00
_cell.angle_gamma   90.00
#
_symmetry.space_group_name_H-M   'P 1'
#
loop_
_entity.id
_entity.type
_entity.pdbx_description
1 polymer ?
#
loop_
_entity_poly.entity_id
_entity_poly.type
_entity_poly.pdbx_seq_one_letter_code
_entity_poly.pdbx_strand_id
1 'polypeptide(L)'
;MRFHLLLCVALIFAAQARTEDLVLKIAPVNTSFDVKGQAVKITAWGAVSSGPQQQFKLALTADLSDLQDNLGALLASQLNRSDRCGERLSVERATLVPASPAAVLTAHVHYERWACVKAFGREVVKRLVGGNAVLTVKLTPSAGADGISMAAEVQKIEADGSLGELLRSGSLGTTVKEKIASSIESSIRKGLDLKSTLPPAVAAAATLRAAQFVSGAEGKLWISVDGEVHISPAQFQSLNLKR
;
A
#
# COMPACT_ATOMS: atom_id res chain seq x y z
N MET A 1 -62.94 -31.29 25.45
CA MET A 1 -61.96 -31.06 24.38
C MET A 1 -61.83 -29.54 24.16
N ARG A 2 -60.80 -28.93 24.67
CA ARG A 2 -60.54 -27.48 24.51
C ARG A 2 -59.37 -27.30 23.57
N PHE A 3 -59.61 -26.78 22.35
CA PHE A 3 -58.64 -26.43 21.38
C PHE A 3 -58.00 -25.07 21.79
N HIS A 4 -56.71 -25.05 22.11
CA HIS A 4 -55.96 -23.85 22.31
C HIS A 4 -55.32 -23.46 20.96
N LEU A 5 -55.82 -22.37 20.41
CA LEU A 5 -55.26 -21.72 19.20
C LEU A 5 -54.05 -20.87 19.61
N LEU A 6 -52.85 -21.37 19.37
CA LEU A 6 -51.60 -20.64 19.56
C LEU A 6 -51.40 -19.71 18.36
N LEU A 7 -51.60 -18.41 18.60
CA LEU A 7 -51.33 -17.32 17.64
C LEU A 7 -49.82 -17.00 17.66
N CYS A 8 -49.05 -17.55 16.70
CA CYS A 8 -47.68 -17.17 16.48
C CYS A 8 -47.61 -15.78 15.78
N VAL A 9 -47.38 -14.74 16.56
CA VAL A 9 -47.04 -13.43 16.01
C VAL A 9 -45.58 -13.46 15.56
N ALA A 10 -45.34 -13.67 14.29
CA ALA A 10 -44.04 -13.50 13.65
C ALA A 10 -43.74 -12.01 13.56
N LEU A 11 -42.89 -11.51 14.47
CA LEU A 11 -42.27 -10.18 14.39
C LEU A 11 -41.27 -10.21 13.22
N ILE A 12 -41.69 -9.76 12.07
CA ILE A 12 -40.80 -9.45 10.93
C ILE A 12 -40.04 -8.16 11.29
N PHE A 13 -38.85 -8.30 11.82
CA PHE A 13 -37.86 -7.20 11.86
C PHE A 13 -37.43 -6.92 10.43
N ALA A 14 -38.13 -6.02 9.76
CA ALA A 14 -37.63 -5.40 8.55
C ALA A 14 -36.39 -4.60 8.92
N ALA A 15 -35.21 -5.18 8.71
CA ALA A 15 -33.97 -4.44 8.71
C ALA A 15 -34.09 -3.40 7.58
N GLN A 16 -34.45 -2.17 7.95
CA GLN A 16 -34.37 -1.03 7.04
C GLN A 16 -32.88 -0.83 6.74
N ALA A 17 -32.42 -1.38 5.62
CA ALA A 17 -31.18 -0.97 5.00
C ALA A 17 -31.32 0.54 4.71
N ARG A 18 -30.76 1.37 5.57
CA ARG A 18 -30.67 2.81 5.30
C ARG A 18 -29.80 2.93 4.06
N THR A 19 -30.38 3.28 2.95
CA THR A 19 -29.66 3.71 1.76
C THR A 19 -28.89 4.99 2.13
N GLU A 20 -27.56 4.91 2.12
CA GLU A 20 -26.73 6.09 2.26
C GLU A 20 -26.97 6.96 1.03
N ASP A 21 -27.51 8.17 1.21
CA ASP A 21 -27.76 9.07 0.10
C ASP A 21 -26.43 9.62 -0.42
N LEU A 22 -26.15 9.37 -1.69
CA LEU A 22 -24.98 9.93 -2.37
C LEU A 22 -25.13 11.45 -2.47
N VAL A 23 -24.21 12.16 -1.86
CA VAL A 23 -24.25 13.63 -1.76
C VAL A 23 -23.31 14.28 -2.78
N LEU A 24 -22.13 13.70 -3.00
CA LEU A 24 -21.15 14.19 -3.97
C LEU A 24 -20.40 13.02 -4.59
N LYS A 25 -20.36 12.96 -5.91
CA LYS A 25 -19.50 12.06 -6.67
C LYS A 25 -18.19 12.79 -7.01
N ILE A 26 -17.07 12.20 -6.63
CA ILE A 26 -15.74 12.67 -7.00
C ILE A 26 -15.36 11.98 -8.30
N ALA A 27 -15.32 12.76 -9.39
CA ALA A 27 -14.94 12.24 -10.69
C ALA A 27 -13.50 11.73 -10.69
N PRO A 28 -13.13 10.79 -11.59
CA PRO A 28 -11.76 10.33 -11.70
C PRO A 28 -10.77 11.48 -11.94
N VAL A 29 -9.76 11.59 -11.09
CA VAL A 29 -8.66 12.54 -11.17
C VAL A 29 -7.38 11.79 -11.41
N ASN A 30 -6.67 12.14 -12.48
CA ASN A 30 -5.35 11.59 -12.77
C ASN A 30 -4.29 12.46 -12.08
N THR A 31 -3.44 11.83 -11.31
CA THR A 31 -2.28 12.45 -10.69
C THR A 31 -1.06 11.56 -10.90
N SER A 32 0.12 12.09 -10.62
CA SER A 32 1.35 11.30 -10.62
C SER A 32 2.21 11.70 -9.45
N PHE A 33 2.95 10.76 -8.91
CA PHE A 33 3.99 11.04 -7.95
C PHE A 33 5.35 10.53 -8.47
N ASP A 34 6.38 11.19 -8.04
CA ASP A 34 7.74 10.85 -8.42
C ASP A 34 8.36 9.87 -7.41
N VAL A 35 8.88 8.77 -7.93
CA VAL A 35 9.68 7.82 -7.15
C VAL A 35 11.09 7.82 -7.74
N LYS A 36 11.95 8.65 -7.17
CA LYS A 36 13.36 8.81 -7.60
C LYS A 36 13.53 9.03 -9.11
N GLY A 37 12.77 9.96 -9.66
CA GLY A 37 12.84 10.33 -11.08
C GLY A 37 11.96 9.50 -12.00
N GLN A 38 11.19 8.55 -11.47
CA GLN A 38 10.18 7.81 -12.22
C GLN A 38 8.79 8.26 -11.81
N ALA A 39 8.02 8.80 -12.75
CA ALA A 39 6.65 9.22 -12.52
C ALA A 39 5.74 7.98 -12.50
N VAL A 40 5.02 7.79 -11.41
CA VAL A 40 3.98 6.76 -11.24
C VAL A 40 2.62 7.42 -11.34
N LYS A 41 1.78 6.93 -12.23
CA LYS A 41 0.41 7.46 -12.44
C LYS A 41 -0.56 6.81 -11.48
N ILE A 42 -1.49 7.61 -10.98
CA ILE A 42 -2.61 7.18 -10.15
C ILE A 42 -3.88 7.79 -10.71
N THR A 43 -4.94 7.00 -10.79
CA THR A 43 -6.29 7.50 -11.03
C THR A 43 -7.10 7.32 -9.77
N ALA A 44 -7.57 8.42 -9.17
CA ALA A 44 -8.36 8.39 -7.94
C ALA A 44 -9.78 8.88 -8.20
N TRP A 45 -10.77 8.25 -7.59
CA TRP A 45 -12.18 8.62 -7.63
C TRP A 45 -12.85 8.28 -6.31
N GLY A 46 -14.09 8.75 -6.11
CA GLY A 46 -14.77 8.44 -4.87
C GLY A 46 -16.15 9.06 -4.76
N ALA A 47 -16.64 9.08 -3.54
CA ALA A 47 -17.92 9.65 -3.21
C ALA A 47 -17.97 10.16 -1.77
N VAL A 48 -18.80 11.15 -1.54
CA VAL A 48 -19.27 11.58 -0.23
C VAL A 48 -20.74 11.23 -0.11
N SER A 49 -21.10 10.48 0.93
CA SER A 49 -22.47 10.10 1.25
C SER A 49 -22.91 10.66 2.60
N SER A 50 -24.22 10.83 2.78
CA SER A 50 -24.78 11.20 4.08
C SER A 50 -24.77 10.01 5.01
N GLY A 51 -24.23 10.17 6.20
CA GLY A 51 -24.29 9.20 7.30
C GLY A 51 -25.32 9.58 8.35
N PRO A 52 -25.47 8.76 9.40
CA PRO A 52 -26.30 9.08 10.55
C PRO A 52 -25.80 10.38 11.23
N GLN A 53 -26.72 11.14 11.85
CA GLN A 53 -26.40 12.36 12.65
C GLN A 53 -25.73 13.50 11.84
N GLN A 54 -26.04 13.64 10.56
CA GLN A 54 -25.47 14.66 9.66
C GLN A 54 -23.93 14.55 9.48
N GLN A 55 -23.37 13.37 9.70
CA GLN A 55 -21.99 13.09 9.36
C GLN A 55 -21.91 12.73 7.88
N PHE A 56 -20.84 13.15 7.23
CA PHE A 56 -20.58 12.77 5.84
C PHE A 56 -19.48 11.70 5.82
N LYS A 57 -19.76 10.60 5.13
CA LYS A 57 -18.78 9.55 4.89
C LYS A 57 -18.07 9.81 3.59
N LEU A 58 -16.77 9.63 3.59
CA LEU A 58 -15.91 9.69 2.43
C LEU A 58 -15.46 8.28 2.05
N ALA A 59 -15.69 7.89 0.82
CA ALA A 59 -15.12 6.69 0.24
C ALA A 59 -14.27 7.07 -0.98
N LEU A 60 -12.98 6.76 -0.95
CA LEU A 60 -12.04 6.98 -2.05
C LEU A 60 -11.51 5.65 -2.54
N THR A 61 -11.26 5.59 -3.84
CA THR A 61 -10.54 4.47 -4.46
C THR A 61 -9.48 5.04 -5.37
N ALA A 62 -8.31 4.44 -5.37
CA ALA A 62 -7.27 4.78 -6.32
C ALA A 62 -6.72 3.53 -7.02
N ASP A 63 -6.58 3.64 -8.33
CA ASP A 63 -5.94 2.63 -9.18
C ASP A 63 -4.43 2.80 -9.12
N LEU A 64 -3.74 1.76 -8.68
CA LEU A 64 -2.29 1.66 -8.54
C LEU A 64 -1.68 0.71 -9.58
N SER A 65 -2.37 0.44 -10.68
CA SER A 65 -1.90 -0.50 -11.72
C SER A 65 -0.55 -0.09 -12.30
N ASP A 66 -0.33 1.20 -12.52
CA ASP A 66 0.95 1.71 -13.03
C ASP A 66 2.11 1.45 -12.06
N LEU A 67 1.87 1.56 -10.74
CA LEU A 67 2.83 1.13 -9.71
C LEU A 67 3.08 -0.37 -9.79
N GLN A 68 2.03 -1.17 -9.93
CA GLN A 68 2.10 -2.63 -10.02
C GLN A 68 2.93 -3.06 -11.23
N ASP A 69 2.67 -2.47 -12.38
CA ASP A 69 3.33 -2.81 -13.66
C ASP A 69 4.82 -2.37 -13.68
N ASN A 70 5.15 -1.25 -13.05
CA ASN A 70 6.49 -0.68 -13.04
C ASN A 70 7.33 -1.03 -11.80
N LEU A 71 6.79 -1.83 -10.88
CA LEU A 71 7.40 -2.10 -9.58
C LEU A 71 8.83 -2.66 -9.69
N GLY A 72 9.07 -3.57 -10.62
CA GLY A 72 10.40 -4.16 -10.84
C GLY A 72 11.45 -3.09 -11.16
N ALA A 73 11.14 -2.19 -12.09
CA ALA A 73 12.02 -1.09 -12.48
C ALA A 73 12.23 -0.09 -11.32
N LEU A 74 11.16 0.23 -10.58
CA LEU A 74 11.21 1.10 -9.42
C LEU A 74 12.12 0.53 -8.32
N LEU A 75 11.96 -0.74 -7.97
CA LEU A 75 12.80 -1.39 -6.98
C LEU A 75 14.25 -1.52 -7.45
N ALA A 76 14.48 -1.85 -8.71
CA ALA A 76 15.81 -1.89 -9.29
C ALA A 76 16.52 -0.53 -9.20
N SER A 77 15.83 0.56 -9.53
CA SER A 77 16.39 1.92 -9.44
C SER A 77 16.76 2.34 -8.03
N GLN A 78 16.08 1.80 -7.03
CA GLN A 78 16.28 2.16 -5.62
C GLN A 78 17.26 1.26 -4.88
N LEU A 79 17.25 -0.03 -5.19
CA LEU A 79 17.93 -1.06 -4.42
C LEU A 79 19.22 -1.56 -5.10
N ASN A 80 19.32 -1.44 -6.43
CA ASN A 80 20.52 -1.92 -7.12
C ASN A 80 21.76 -1.17 -6.63
N ARG A 81 22.75 -1.96 -6.23
CA ARG A 81 24.07 -1.50 -5.77
C ARG A 81 25.15 -2.33 -6.43
N SER A 82 26.24 -1.67 -6.81
CA SER A 82 27.36 -2.31 -7.49
C SER A 82 28.69 -1.89 -6.88
N ASP A 83 28.76 -1.80 -5.56
CA ASP A 83 29.98 -1.40 -4.86
C ASP A 83 31.11 -2.38 -5.13
N ARG A 84 32.30 -1.87 -5.40
CA ARG A 84 33.49 -2.71 -5.61
C ARG A 84 33.80 -3.52 -4.35
N CYS A 85 33.65 -2.88 -3.18
CA CYS A 85 33.88 -3.49 -1.86
C CYS A 85 32.61 -3.24 -1.04
N GLY A 86 31.98 -4.28 -0.53
CA GLY A 86 30.73 -4.17 0.21
C GLY A 86 29.62 -5.01 -0.38
N GLU A 87 28.43 -4.46 -0.43
CA GLU A 87 27.25 -5.16 -0.88
C GLU A 87 26.93 -4.84 -2.35
N ARG A 88 26.63 -5.87 -3.12
CA ARG A 88 26.03 -5.77 -4.45
C ARG A 88 24.66 -6.39 -4.38
N LEU A 89 23.67 -5.66 -4.82
CA LEU A 89 22.29 -6.11 -4.89
C LEU A 89 21.73 -5.74 -6.26
N SER A 90 21.10 -6.68 -6.92
CA SER A 90 20.32 -6.43 -8.12
C SER A 90 18.94 -7.04 -8.00
N VAL A 91 17.91 -6.27 -8.33
CA VAL A 91 16.54 -6.75 -8.44
C VAL A 91 16.33 -7.24 -9.86
N GLU A 92 16.06 -8.54 -10.01
CA GLU A 92 15.84 -9.18 -11.31
C GLU A 92 14.39 -9.06 -11.75
N ARG A 93 13.48 -9.28 -10.80
CA ARG A 93 12.04 -9.23 -11.03
C ARG A 93 11.30 -8.91 -9.73
N ALA A 94 10.22 -8.17 -9.83
CA ALA A 94 9.28 -7.98 -8.73
C ALA A 94 7.84 -8.03 -9.23
N THR A 95 6.95 -8.55 -8.41
CA THR A 95 5.51 -8.61 -8.65
C THR A 95 4.77 -8.16 -7.39
N LEU A 96 3.65 -7.48 -7.57
CA LEU A 96 2.78 -7.02 -6.51
C LEU A 96 1.35 -7.49 -6.78
N VAL A 97 0.78 -8.25 -5.87
CA VAL A 97 -0.53 -8.86 -6.03
C VAL A 97 -1.44 -8.42 -4.89
N PRO A 98 -2.67 -7.97 -5.17
CA PRO A 98 -3.64 -7.68 -4.12
C PRO A 98 -4.00 -8.95 -3.33
N ALA A 99 -3.99 -8.82 -2.01
CA ALA A 99 -4.37 -9.87 -1.06
C ALA A 99 -5.14 -9.24 0.10
N SER A 100 -6.32 -8.67 -0.21
CA SER A 100 -7.13 -7.84 0.69
C SER A 100 -7.16 -8.36 2.14
N PRO A 101 -6.99 -7.46 3.11
CA PRO A 101 -6.81 -6.00 3.06
C PRO A 101 -5.37 -5.53 2.76
N ALA A 102 -4.46 -6.44 2.51
CA ALA A 102 -3.04 -6.22 2.21
C ALA A 102 -2.72 -6.42 0.72
N ALA A 103 -1.46 -6.24 0.36
CA ALA A 103 -0.88 -6.71 -0.90
C ALA A 103 0.39 -7.53 -0.62
N VAL A 104 0.73 -8.43 -1.51
CA VAL A 104 1.93 -9.27 -1.40
C VAL A 104 2.89 -8.88 -2.52
N LEU A 105 4.06 -8.40 -2.10
CA LEU A 105 5.21 -8.15 -2.94
C LEU A 105 6.08 -9.40 -2.96
N THR A 106 6.41 -9.90 -4.15
CA THR A 106 7.44 -10.94 -4.34
C THR A 106 8.56 -10.36 -5.18
N ALA A 107 9.79 -10.38 -4.67
CA ALA A 107 10.97 -9.87 -5.37
C ALA A 107 12.03 -10.95 -5.50
N HIS A 108 12.56 -11.14 -6.70
CA HIS A 108 13.71 -11.97 -7.00
C HIS A 108 14.93 -11.07 -7.06
N VAL A 109 15.91 -11.36 -6.23
CA VAL A 109 17.11 -10.54 -6.09
C VAL A 109 18.36 -11.40 -6.17
N HIS A 110 19.41 -10.84 -6.76
CA HIS A 110 20.76 -11.38 -6.66
C HIS A 110 21.56 -10.53 -5.68
N TYR A 111 22.17 -11.17 -4.71
CA TYR A 111 22.96 -10.53 -3.66
C TYR A 111 24.37 -11.08 -3.61
N GLU A 112 25.36 -10.19 -3.48
CA GLU A 112 26.75 -10.56 -3.24
C GLU A 112 27.36 -9.63 -2.18
N ARG A 113 28.25 -10.19 -1.39
CA ARG A 113 29.09 -9.40 -0.48
C ARG A 113 30.56 -9.60 -0.83
N TRP A 114 31.26 -8.48 -1.01
CA TRP A 114 32.63 -8.42 -1.39
C TRP A 114 33.48 -7.78 -0.29
N ALA A 115 34.63 -8.32 0.01
CA ALA A 115 35.63 -7.73 0.89
C ALA A 115 36.83 -7.27 0.07
N CYS A 116 37.37 -6.12 0.47
CA CYS A 116 38.65 -5.62 -0.04
C CYS A 116 39.68 -5.69 1.07
N VAL A 117 40.74 -6.46 0.86
CA VAL A 117 41.83 -6.66 1.82
C VAL A 117 43.13 -6.19 1.17
N LYS A 118 43.87 -5.32 1.87
CA LYS A 118 45.22 -4.97 1.44
C LYS A 118 46.19 -6.06 1.90
N ALA A 119 46.78 -6.78 0.96
CA ALA A 119 47.78 -7.79 1.21
C ALA A 119 49.03 -7.50 0.33
N PHE A 120 50.21 -7.46 0.92
CA PHE A 120 51.48 -7.22 0.23
C PHE A 120 51.51 -5.98 -0.66
N GLY A 121 50.88 -4.85 -0.19
CA GLY A 121 50.82 -3.60 -0.93
C GLY A 121 49.81 -3.56 -2.10
N ARG A 122 49.06 -4.66 -2.32
CA ARG A 122 48.03 -4.76 -3.36
C ARG A 122 46.67 -4.95 -2.74
N GLU A 123 45.66 -4.37 -3.36
CA GLU A 123 44.27 -4.59 -2.97
C GLU A 123 43.72 -5.88 -3.61
N VAL A 124 43.31 -6.83 -2.77
CA VAL A 124 42.68 -8.07 -3.19
C VAL A 124 41.18 -7.96 -2.93
N VAL A 125 40.38 -8.14 -3.96
CA VAL A 125 38.90 -8.13 -3.88
C VAL A 125 38.40 -9.57 -3.89
N LYS A 126 37.71 -9.99 -2.84
CA LYS A 126 37.21 -11.36 -2.69
C LYS A 126 35.71 -11.36 -2.40
N ARG A 127 34.98 -12.19 -3.14
CA ARG A 127 33.57 -12.46 -2.82
C ARG A 127 33.49 -13.35 -1.57
N LEU A 128 32.77 -12.88 -0.56
CA LEU A 128 32.55 -13.59 0.70
C LEU A 128 31.33 -14.50 0.65
N VAL A 129 30.24 -13.98 0.08
CA VAL A 129 28.97 -14.67 -0.03
C VAL A 129 28.25 -14.15 -1.27
N GLY A 130 27.38 -14.96 -1.87
CA GLY A 130 26.52 -14.56 -2.97
C GLY A 130 25.52 -15.65 -3.29
N GLY A 131 24.43 -15.24 -3.90
CA GLY A 131 23.36 -16.13 -4.31
C GLY A 131 22.10 -15.37 -4.68
N ASN A 132 21.12 -16.13 -5.14
CA ASN A 132 19.79 -15.62 -5.44
C ASN A 132 18.89 -15.77 -4.21
N ALA A 133 17.98 -14.83 -4.05
CA ALA A 133 16.96 -14.89 -3.03
C ALA A 133 15.59 -14.46 -3.58
N VAL A 134 14.56 -15.07 -3.04
CA VAL A 134 13.17 -14.67 -3.24
C VAL A 134 12.64 -14.11 -1.94
N LEU A 135 12.20 -12.88 -1.98
CA LEU A 135 11.63 -12.14 -0.85
C LEU A 135 10.12 -12.08 -1.01
N THR A 136 9.38 -12.43 0.04
CA THR A 136 7.94 -12.23 0.11
C THR A 136 7.65 -11.23 1.22
N VAL A 137 7.05 -10.10 0.86
CA VAL A 137 6.76 -8.99 1.77
C VAL A 137 5.27 -8.70 1.73
N LYS A 138 4.63 -8.67 2.89
CA LYS A 138 3.25 -8.22 3.05
C LYS A 138 3.25 -6.71 3.26
N LEU A 139 2.47 -6.00 2.45
CA LEU A 139 2.26 -4.56 2.54
C LEU A 139 0.86 -4.30 3.08
N THR A 140 0.75 -3.58 4.18
CA THR A 140 -0.54 -3.25 4.81
C THR A 140 -0.67 -1.75 4.91
N PRO A 141 -1.64 -1.13 4.19
CA PRO A 141 -1.90 0.29 4.31
C PRO A 141 -2.67 0.58 5.60
N SER A 142 -2.48 1.77 6.13
CA SER A 142 -3.28 2.33 7.20
C SER A 142 -3.52 3.81 6.96
N ALA A 143 -4.65 4.33 7.43
CA ALA A 143 -5.01 5.73 7.32
C ALA A 143 -4.92 6.41 8.68
N GLY A 144 -4.56 7.68 8.69
CA GLY A 144 -4.46 8.49 9.90
C GLY A 144 -4.52 9.99 9.60
N ALA A 145 -4.27 10.81 10.62
CA ALA A 145 -4.30 12.28 10.48
C ALA A 145 -3.35 12.79 9.40
N ASP A 146 -2.17 12.18 9.30
CA ASP A 146 -1.10 12.56 8.36
C ASP A 146 -1.27 11.97 6.95
N GLY A 147 -2.39 11.27 6.68
CA GLY A 147 -2.66 10.61 5.42
C GLY A 147 -2.55 9.10 5.48
N ILE A 148 -2.06 8.50 4.39
CA ILE A 148 -1.89 7.04 4.27
C ILE A 148 -0.45 6.67 4.58
N SER A 149 -0.28 5.71 5.47
CA SER A 149 1.00 5.08 5.78
C SER A 149 0.99 3.63 5.33
N MET A 150 2.19 3.04 5.20
CA MET A 150 2.36 1.66 4.75
C MET A 150 3.26 0.93 5.73
N ALA A 151 2.80 -0.21 6.23
CA ALA A 151 3.62 -1.14 6.97
C ALA A 151 4.09 -2.27 6.03
N ALA A 152 5.37 -2.60 6.11
CA ALA A 152 5.98 -3.67 5.32
C ALA A 152 6.50 -4.78 6.26
N GLU A 153 6.01 -5.99 6.08
CA GLU A 153 6.40 -7.17 6.85
C GLU A 153 7.03 -8.21 5.93
N VAL A 154 8.30 -8.53 6.14
CA VAL A 154 8.97 -9.61 5.41
C VAL A 154 8.49 -10.94 5.96
N GLN A 155 7.63 -11.61 5.22
CA GLN A 155 7.06 -12.89 5.58
C GLN A 155 8.02 -14.05 5.34
N LYS A 156 8.73 -14.02 4.21
CA LYS A 156 9.59 -15.11 3.79
C LYS A 156 10.83 -14.60 3.06
N ILE A 157 11.96 -15.26 3.30
CA ILE A 157 13.17 -15.15 2.50
C ILE A 157 13.60 -16.57 2.14
N GLU A 158 13.59 -16.89 0.86
CA GLU A 158 14.15 -18.13 0.32
C GLU A 158 15.44 -17.78 -0.41
N ALA A 159 16.52 -18.38 -0.04
CA ALA A 159 17.83 -18.13 -0.63
C ALA A 159 18.64 -19.41 -0.76
N ASP A 160 19.43 -19.46 -1.83
CA ASP A 160 20.25 -20.62 -2.18
C ASP A 160 21.66 -20.52 -1.58
N GLY A 161 22.30 -21.68 -1.43
CA GLY A 161 23.72 -21.81 -1.09
C GLY A 161 24.13 -21.11 0.21
N SER A 162 25.30 -20.52 0.21
CA SER A 162 25.88 -19.81 1.36
C SER A 162 25.07 -18.60 1.83
N LEU A 163 24.33 -17.96 0.95
CA LEU A 163 23.41 -16.89 1.30
C LEU A 163 22.26 -17.40 2.16
N GLY A 164 21.68 -18.56 1.79
CA GLY A 164 20.62 -19.19 2.55
C GLY A 164 21.04 -19.59 3.95
N GLU A 165 22.24 -20.12 4.10
CA GLU A 165 22.82 -20.45 5.41
C GLU A 165 23.03 -19.21 6.27
N LEU A 166 23.56 -18.13 5.68
CA LEU A 166 23.80 -16.86 6.34
C LEU A 166 22.51 -16.22 6.84
N LEU A 167 21.46 -16.24 6.02
CA LEU A 167 20.15 -15.65 6.38
C LEU A 167 19.40 -16.48 7.43
N ARG A 168 19.65 -17.80 7.49
CA ARG A 168 19.09 -18.67 8.55
C ARG A 168 19.83 -18.54 9.87
N SER A 169 21.08 -18.09 9.88
CA SER A 169 21.94 -18.03 11.07
C SER A 169 21.65 -16.87 12.05
N GLY A 170 20.47 -16.22 11.99
CA GLY A 170 19.93 -15.39 13.08
C GLY A 170 20.02 -13.88 12.86
N SER A 171 21.02 -13.19 13.39
CA SER A 171 21.02 -11.71 13.49
C SER A 171 21.08 -10.97 12.15
N LEU A 172 21.78 -11.52 11.16
CA LEU A 172 21.85 -10.92 9.81
C LEU A 172 20.51 -10.98 9.08
N GLY A 173 19.77 -12.07 9.23
CA GLY A 173 18.43 -12.20 8.63
C GLY A 173 17.46 -11.14 9.16
N THR A 174 17.51 -10.83 10.44
CA THR A 174 16.67 -9.77 11.06
C THR A 174 17.04 -8.40 10.51
N THR A 175 18.33 -8.05 10.49
CA THR A 175 18.80 -6.75 9.97
C THR A 175 18.44 -6.56 8.50
N VAL A 176 18.55 -7.61 7.68
CA VAL A 176 18.15 -7.53 6.25
C VAL A 176 16.65 -7.32 6.13
N LYS A 177 15.83 -8.03 6.88
CA LYS A 177 14.37 -7.86 6.90
C LYS A 177 13.97 -6.44 7.26
N GLU A 178 14.54 -5.89 8.34
CA GLU A 178 14.27 -4.54 8.81
C GLU A 178 14.66 -3.48 7.77
N LYS A 179 15.84 -3.61 7.15
CA LYS A 179 16.28 -2.71 6.08
C LYS A 179 15.35 -2.73 4.87
N ILE A 180 14.91 -3.92 4.44
CA ILE A 180 14.00 -4.06 3.32
C ILE A 180 12.65 -3.41 3.66
N ALA A 181 12.08 -3.74 4.82
CA ALA A 181 10.82 -3.19 5.28
C ALA A 181 10.88 -1.66 5.33
N SER A 182 11.87 -1.07 6.01
CA SER A 182 12.03 0.37 6.14
C SER A 182 12.26 1.08 4.78
N SER A 183 12.98 0.44 3.86
CA SER A 183 13.19 0.99 2.51
C SER A 183 11.88 1.06 1.72
N ILE A 184 11.07 0.00 1.79
CA ILE A 184 9.76 -0.05 1.13
C ILE A 184 8.82 0.97 1.76
N GLU A 185 8.70 1.01 3.09
CA GLU A 185 7.86 1.97 3.80
C GLU A 185 8.21 3.42 3.47
N SER A 186 9.50 3.76 3.48
CA SER A 186 9.97 5.11 3.18
C SER A 186 9.71 5.52 1.73
N SER A 187 9.75 4.57 0.80
CA SER A 187 9.52 4.82 -0.62
C SER A 187 8.04 5.08 -0.92
N ILE A 188 7.14 4.36 -0.24
CA ILE A 188 5.69 4.47 -0.46
C ILE A 188 5.11 5.67 0.29
N ARG A 189 5.60 5.97 1.50
CA ARG A 189 5.08 7.07 2.34
C ARG A 189 5.08 8.42 1.63
N LYS A 190 6.01 8.66 0.73
CA LYS A 190 6.14 9.94 0.00
C LYS A 190 5.16 10.07 -1.17
N GLY A 191 4.47 9.00 -1.57
CA GLY A 191 3.74 8.94 -2.84
C GLY A 191 2.22 8.91 -2.75
N LEU A 192 1.62 8.55 -1.61
CA LEU A 192 0.17 8.32 -1.51
C LEU A 192 -0.57 9.46 -0.83
N ASP A 193 -0.43 10.70 -1.33
CA ASP A 193 -1.26 11.83 -0.90
C ASP A 193 -2.59 11.85 -1.68
N LEU A 194 -3.53 10.99 -1.29
CA LEU A 194 -4.87 10.97 -1.90
C LEU A 194 -5.72 12.18 -1.48
N LYS A 195 -5.37 12.92 -0.43
CA LYS A 195 -6.10 14.14 -0.08
C LYS A 195 -5.96 15.22 -1.14
N SER A 196 -4.82 15.27 -1.83
CA SER A 196 -4.60 16.22 -2.92
C SER A 196 -5.52 16.01 -4.14
N THR A 197 -6.13 14.83 -4.27
CA THR A 197 -7.11 14.54 -5.34
C THR A 197 -8.52 15.02 -5.02
N LEU A 198 -8.76 15.43 -3.77
CA LEU A 198 -10.06 15.95 -3.31
C LEU A 198 -10.21 17.42 -3.65
N PRO A 199 -11.47 17.91 -3.86
CA PRO A 199 -11.72 19.33 -3.85
C PRO A 199 -11.17 19.98 -2.58
N PRO A 200 -10.52 21.16 -2.64
CA PRO A 200 -9.79 21.75 -1.52
C PRO A 200 -10.59 21.86 -0.22
N ALA A 201 -11.87 22.24 -0.32
CA ALA A 201 -12.76 22.33 0.85
C ALA A 201 -13.06 20.95 1.48
N VAL A 202 -13.18 19.90 0.65
CA VAL A 202 -13.34 18.51 1.15
C VAL A 202 -12.04 18.03 1.74
N ALA A 203 -10.91 18.25 1.07
CA ALA A 203 -9.57 17.85 1.56
C ALA A 203 -9.27 18.43 2.94
N ALA A 204 -9.57 19.73 3.16
CA ALA A 204 -9.36 20.41 4.45
C ALA A 204 -10.22 19.83 5.59
N ALA A 205 -11.44 19.36 5.26
CA ALA A 205 -12.40 18.85 6.23
C ALA A 205 -12.39 17.32 6.36
N ALA A 206 -11.64 16.61 5.51
CA ALA A 206 -11.59 15.15 5.48
C ALA A 206 -10.62 14.58 6.51
N THR A 207 -11.10 13.58 7.25
CA THR A 207 -10.30 12.74 8.14
C THR A 207 -10.36 11.30 7.62
N LEU A 208 -9.20 10.76 7.24
CA LEU A 208 -9.10 9.37 6.79
C LEU A 208 -9.10 8.44 8.01
N ARG A 209 -9.86 7.34 7.93
CA ARG A 209 -10.08 6.40 9.04
C ARG A 209 -9.51 5.01 8.78
N ALA A 210 -9.64 4.54 7.56
CA ALA A 210 -9.17 3.21 7.18
C ALA A 210 -8.60 3.24 5.76
N ALA A 211 -7.65 2.38 5.50
CA ALA A 211 -7.12 2.12 4.16
C ALA A 211 -6.88 0.63 3.99
N GLN A 212 -7.19 0.10 2.81
CA GLN A 212 -6.95 -1.30 2.48
C GLN A 212 -6.66 -1.48 1.00
N PHE A 213 -5.84 -2.45 0.67
CA PHE A 213 -5.70 -2.88 -0.70
C PHE A 213 -6.89 -3.76 -1.10
N VAL A 214 -7.34 -3.58 -2.32
CA VAL A 214 -8.43 -4.37 -2.91
C VAL A 214 -8.04 -4.80 -4.32
N SER A 215 -8.63 -5.91 -4.77
CA SER A 215 -8.48 -6.35 -6.15
C SER A 215 -9.43 -5.56 -7.03
N GLY A 216 -8.90 -4.84 -7.99
CA GLY A 216 -9.66 -4.23 -9.06
C GLY A 216 -9.98 -5.21 -10.20
N ALA A 217 -10.46 -4.68 -11.32
CA ALA A 217 -10.68 -5.47 -12.51
C ALA A 217 -9.38 -6.15 -12.96
N GLU A 218 -9.47 -7.40 -13.43
CA GLU A 218 -8.34 -8.17 -13.97
C GLU A 218 -7.17 -8.37 -12.97
N GLY A 219 -7.43 -8.33 -11.65
CA GLY A 219 -6.39 -8.50 -10.63
C GLY A 219 -5.49 -7.27 -10.44
N LYS A 220 -5.90 -6.11 -10.94
CA LYS A 220 -5.18 -4.84 -10.74
C LYS A 220 -5.21 -4.43 -9.27
N LEU A 221 -4.14 -3.79 -8.83
CA LEU A 221 -4.01 -3.31 -7.47
C LEU A 221 -4.75 -1.97 -7.32
N TRP A 222 -5.75 -1.95 -6.47
CA TRP A 222 -6.41 -0.72 -6.03
C TRP A 222 -6.23 -0.53 -4.53
N ILE A 223 -6.35 0.72 -4.08
CA ILE A 223 -6.45 1.05 -2.66
C ILE A 223 -7.80 1.70 -2.41
N SER A 224 -8.52 1.20 -1.41
CA SER A 224 -9.75 1.78 -0.89
C SER A 224 -9.47 2.49 0.41
N VAL A 225 -9.99 3.70 0.56
CA VAL A 225 -9.79 4.55 1.74
C VAL A 225 -11.14 5.07 2.20
N ASP A 226 -11.47 4.79 3.44
CA ASP A 226 -12.66 5.28 4.10
C ASP A 226 -12.31 6.45 5.04
N GLY A 227 -13.23 7.40 5.16
CA GLY A 227 -13.05 8.57 6.00
C GLY A 227 -14.34 9.28 6.33
N GLU A 228 -14.21 10.41 6.99
CA GLU A 228 -15.29 11.31 7.36
C GLU A 228 -14.98 12.72 6.87
N VAL A 229 -16.01 13.48 6.52
CA VAL A 229 -15.89 14.89 6.14
C VAL A 229 -16.68 15.73 7.15
N HIS A 230 -15.99 16.62 7.82
CA HIS A 230 -16.55 17.49 8.86
C HIS A 230 -16.83 18.89 8.29
N ILE A 231 -17.90 19.00 7.49
CA ILE A 231 -18.37 20.27 6.92
C ILE A 231 -19.82 20.54 7.34
N SER A 232 -20.15 21.80 7.51
CA SER A 232 -21.54 22.19 7.77
C SER A 232 -22.38 22.03 6.49
N PRO A 233 -23.71 21.81 6.61
CA PRO A 233 -24.59 21.75 5.46
C PRO A 233 -24.52 23.01 4.56
N ALA A 234 -24.32 24.20 5.15
CA ALA A 234 -24.16 25.46 4.41
C ALA A 234 -22.86 25.49 3.59
N GLN A 235 -21.73 25.01 4.16
CA GLN A 235 -20.49 24.87 3.44
C GLN A 235 -20.60 23.85 2.30
N PHE A 236 -21.34 22.76 2.54
CA PHE A 236 -21.58 21.75 1.51
C PHE A 236 -22.37 22.28 0.32
N GLN A 237 -23.43 23.05 0.58
CA GLN A 237 -24.22 23.69 -0.48
C GLN A 237 -23.38 24.64 -1.34
N SER A 238 -22.40 25.33 -0.74
CA SER A 238 -21.50 26.23 -1.48
C SER A 238 -20.55 25.49 -2.44
N LEU A 239 -20.28 24.20 -2.22
CA LEU A 239 -19.48 23.35 -3.12
C LEU A 239 -20.25 22.97 -4.39
N ASN A 240 -21.56 22.76 -4.28
CA ASN A 240 -22.42 22.39 -5.41
C ASN A 240 -22.77 23.56 -6.33
N LEU A 241 -22.65 24.82 -5.86
CA LEU A 241 -22.96 26.02 -6.65
C LEU A 241 -21.80 26.52 -7.53
N LYS A 242 -20.62 25.91 -7.45
CA LYS A 242 -19.44 26.29 -8.26
C LYS A 242 -19.12 25.30 -9.41
N ARG A 243 -20.17 24.64 -9.94
CA ARG A 243 -20.06 23.84 -11.17
C ARG A 243 -20.45 24.66 -12.39
#